data_0b4c6c4ad94070ba03f7df3387e600bf
#
_entry.id   0b4c6c4ad94070ba03f7df3387e600bf
#
_cell.length_a   1.000
_cell.length_b   1.000
_cell.length_c   1.000
_cell.angle_alpha   90.00
_cell.angle_beta   90.00
_cell.angle_gamma   90.00
#
_symmetry.space_group_name_H-M   'P 1'
#
loop_
_entity.id
_entity.type
_entity.pdbx_description
1 polymer ?
#
loop_
_entity_poly.entity_id
_entity_poly.type
_entity_poly.pdbx_seq_one_letter_code
_entity_poly.pdbx_strand_id
1 'polypeptide(L)'
;MFIHLDIDCFFVSAERTLDKNLLDIPVAIGGRSSNDIFSSKKIQRTIATNRAAFSSKILSNDTHKSFKEYFIDENGRIRGIITTCSYEARKFGVKTAMSVNEALRLCPKLKMIPPNYSLYDELSNKLKDLLEKEVPLIEQYSIDEFFCDVSGYIKEDEILEFAHFLKKKILDELDLPISIGIASTKYLSKLMTEYAKPNGIKYVSSQDMPEFTKDIPIENFSGIGKALCEKLKGYNINTLGDIRKNQKLFYSWQKSGIDLYNRVCGIRDNKLTIQRERKSLGIGRSFDVVFDRNEVRRRVMILSRYLSFIIKKEKVNPLSYSILIRYEYGIKAR
;
A
#
# COMPACT_ATOMS: atom_id res chain seq x y z
N MET A 1 15.97 -17.90 3.29
CA MET A 1 16.07 -16.60 2.61
C MET A 1 14.68 -16.10 2.27
N PHE A 2 14.47 -14.79 2.35
CA PHE A 2 13.22 -14.11 2.02
C PHE A 2 13.42 -13.19 0.83
N ILE A 3 12.47 -13.23 -0.09
CA ILE A 3 12.35 -12.28 -1.19
C ILE A 3 11.12 -11.42 -0.91
N HIS A 4 11.26 -10.11 -1.01
CA HIS A 4 10.14 -9.18 -1.04
C HIS A 4 10.05 -8.54 -2.43
N LEU A 5 8.85 -8.59 -3.00
CA LEU A 5 8.55 -8.00 -4.30
C LEU A 5 7.58 -6.85 -4.10
N ASP A 6 7.79 -5.77 -4.85
CA ASP A 6 6.95 -4.57 -4.83
C ASP A 6 6.78 -4.10 -6.29
N ILE A 7 5.54 -3.95 -6.74
CA ILE A 7 5.27 -3.46 -8.10
C ILE A 7 5.51 -1.95 -8.13
N ASP A 8 6.45 -1.51 -8.96
CA ASP A 8 6.84 -0.11 -9.06
C ASP A 8 5.68 0.78 -9.51
N CYS A 9 5.32 1.77 -8.70
CA CYS A 9 4.23 2.69 -8.98
C CYS A 9 2.93 1.98 -9.42
N PHE A 10 2.54 0.92 -8.75
CA PHE A 10 1.60 -0.12 -9.20
C PHE A 10 0.44 0.40 -10.04
N PHE A 11 -0.37 1.34 -9.54
CA PHE A 11 -1.56 1.77 -10.29
C PHE A 11 -1.20 2.47 -11.61
N VAL A 12 -0.10 3.20 -11.65
CA VAL A 12 0.40 3.78 -12.92
C VAL A 12 0.91 2.69 -13.85
N SER A 13 1.68 1.73 -13.32
CA SER A 13 2.18 0.61 -14.10
C SER A 13 1.06 -0.25 -14.66
N ALA A 14 -0.01 -0.46 -13.90
CA ALA A 14 -1.22 -1.15 -14.36
C ALA A 14 -1.89 -0.41 -15.54
N GLU A 15 -2.05 0.92 -15.45
CA GLU A 15 -2.61 1.70 -16.59
C GLU A 15 -1.67 1.66 -17.81
N ARG A 16 -0.36 1.61 -17.61
CA ARG A 16 0.65 1.47 -18.68
C ARG A 16 0.57 0.13 -19.42
N THR A 17 0.00 -0.91 -18.81
CA THR A 17 -0.27 -2.17 -19.52
C THR A 17 -1.36 -2.00 -20.58
N LEU A 18 -2.31 -1.08 -20.39
CA LEU A 18 -3.40 -0.79 -21.31
C LEU A 18 -3.06 0.32 -22.33
N ASP A 19 -2.29 1.34 -21.90
CA ASP A 19 -1.93 2.48 -22.75
C ASP A 19 -0.42 2.77 -22.65
N LYS A 20 0.31 2.37 -23.69
CA LYS A 20 1.76 2.58 -23.77
C LYS A 20 2.17 4.05 -23.97
N ASN A 21 1.25 4.94 -24.35
CA ASN A 21 1.52 6.37 -24.43
C ASN A 21 1.72 7.02 -23.04
N LEU A 22 1.45 6.28 -21.97
CA LEU A 22 1.71 6.71 -20.61
C LEU A 22 3.15 6.43 -20.13
N LEU A 23 3.97 5.76 -20.97
CA LEU A 23 5.39 5.54 -20.67
C LEU A 23 6.15 6.86 -20.76
N ASP A 24 7.18 6.99 -19.92
CA ASP A 24 8.14 8.10 -19.90
C ASP A 24 7.55 9.50 -19.72
N ILE A 25 6.27 9.60 -19.36
CA ILE A 25 5.62 10.87 -19.04
C ILE A 25 5.18 10.92 -17.57
N PRO A 26 5.05 12.12 -16.98
CA PRO A 26 4.51 12.27 -15.63
C PRO A 26 3.04 11.86 -15.59
N VAL A 27 2.74 10.76 -14.87
CA VAL A 27 1.38 10.24 -14.67
C VAL A 27 1.08 10.13 -13.20
N ALA A 28 -0.15 10.41 -12.82
CA ALA A 28 -0.65 10.10 -11.49
C ALA A 28 -2.08 9.57 -11.53
N ILE A 29 -2.35 8.63 -10.65
CA ILE A 29 -3.69 8.13 -10.39
C ILE A 29 -4.25 8.92 -9.21
N GLY A 30 -5.41 9.54 -9.42
CA GLY A 30 -6.07 10.33 -8.38
C GLY A 30 -7.32 9.63 -7.85
N GLY A 31 -7.46 9.58 -6.53
CA GLY A 31 -8.66 9.10 -5.87
C GLY A 31 -9.55 10.25 -5.40
N ARG A 32 -10.85 10.12 -5.59
CA ARG A 32 -11.86 11.03 -5.04
C ARG A 32 -12.91 10.23 -4.27
N SER A 33 -13.33 10.74 -3.11
CA SER A 33 -14.49 10.18 -2.42
C SER A 33 -15.75 10.49 -3.22
N SER A 34 -16.33 9.47 -3.87
CA SER A 34 -17.58 9.66 -4.60
C SER A 34 -18.74 9.80 -3.63
N ASN A 35 -19.46 10.90 -3.74
CA ASN A 35 -20.71 11.16 -3.03
C ASN A 35 -21.94 10.56 -3.74
N ASP A 36 -21.76 9.95 -4.90
CA ASP A 36 -22.83 9.28 -5.67
C ASP A 36 -23.54 8.19 -4.88
N ILE A 37 -22.88 7.65 -3.83
CA ILE A 37 -23.51 6.71 -2.89
C ILE A 37 -24.74 7.31 -2.20
N PHE A 38 -24.81 8.63 -2.07
CA PHE A 38 -25.91 9.35 -1.44
C PHE A 38 -26.99 9.79 -2.44
N SER A 39 -26.72 9.65 -3.76
CA SER A 39 -27.69 9.94 -4.82
C SER A 39 -28.70 8.80 -4.99
N SER A 40 -29.83 9.08 -5.62
CA SER A 40 -30.84 8.08 -5.95
C SER A 40 -30.46 7.22 -7.16
N LYS A 41 -29.35 7.51 -7.83
CA LYS A 41 -28.90 6.75 -9.04
C LYS A 41 -28.42 5.36 -8.63
N LYS A 42 -28.85 4.33 -9.36
CA LYS A 42 -28.30 2.97 -9.21
C LYS A 42 -26.86 2.96 -9.73
N ILE A 43 -25.91 2.68 -8.85
CA ILE A 43 -24.51 2.54 -9.20
C ILE A 43 -24.13 1.07 -9.13
N GLN A 44 -23.68 0.50 -10.24
CA GLN A 44 -23.07 -0.83 -10.23
C GLN A 44 -21.71 -0.76 -9.56
N ARG A 45 -21.48 -1.67 -8.60
CA ARG A 45 -20.22 -1.77 -7.88
C ARG A 45 -19.74 -3.20 -7.85
N THR A 46 -18.48 -3.40 -8.19
CA THR A 46 -17.81 -4.69 -8.11
C THR A 46 -17.22 -4.87 -6.70
N ILE A 47 -17.24 -6.10 -6.21
CA ILE A 47 -16.58 -6.45 -4.95
C ILE A 47 -15.25 -7.10 -5.30
N ALA A 48 -14.17 -6.58 -4.72
CA ALA A 48 -12.83 -7.11 -4.89
C ALA A 48 -12.71 -8.54 -4.40
N THR A 49 -12.04 -9.37 -5.15
CA THR A 49 -11.72 -10.76 -4.81
C THR A 49 -10.45 -10.84 -3.97
N ASN A 50 -9.56 -9.85 -4.11
CA ASN A 50 -8.29 -9.77 -3.39
C ASN A 50 -8.49 -9.76 -1.87
N ARG A 51 -7.70 -10.59 -1.16
CA ARG A 51 -7.71 -10.72 0.31
C ARG A 51 -6.53 -10.04 1.00
N ALA A 52 -5.69 -9.32 0.24
CA ALA A 52 -4.56 -8.60 0.80
C ALA A 52 -4.99 -7.59 1.89
N ALA A 53 -4.09 -7.28 2.79
CA ALA A 53 -4.27 -6.18 3.72
C ALA A 53 -4.42 -4.86 2.95
N PHE A 54 -5.21 -3.94 3.51
CA PHE A 54 -5.43 -2.59 2.95
C PHE A 54 -6.11 -2.51 1.57
N SER A 55 -6.58 -3.63 1.00
CA SER A 55 -7.38 -3.61 -0.23
C SER A 55 -8.83 -3.16 0.04
N SER A 56 -9.37 -2.31 -0.84
CA SER A 56 -10.79 -1.94 -0.78
C SER A 56 -11.66 -3.12 -1.22
N LYS A 57 -12.76 -3.35 -0.49
CA LYS A 57 -13.74 -4.38 -0.90
C LYS A 57 -14.76 -3.88 -1.92
N ILE A 58 -14.90 -2.58 -2.07
CA ILE A 58 -15.82 -1.99 -3.04
C ILE A 58 -14.99 -1.29 -4.10
N LEU A 59 -15.06 -1.81 -5.31
CA LEU A 59 -14.40 -1.24 -6.47
C LEU A 59 -15.38 -0.28 -7.16
N SER A 60 -14.97 0.98 -7.34
CA SER A 60 -15.65 1.93 -8.21
C SER A 60 -15.02 1.85 -9.59
N ASN A 61 -15.83 1.82 -10.62
CA ASN A 61 -15.36 1.77 -12.00
C ASN A 61 -15.62 3.15 -12.63
N ASP A 62 -14.67 4.06 -12.44
CA ASP A 62 -14.75 5.45 -12.91
C ASP A 62 -13.83 5.71 -14.12
N THR A 63 -13.30 4.65 -14.73
CA THR A 63 -12.29 4.68 -15.80
C THR A 63 -12.70 5.42 -17.05
N HIS A 64 -14.00 5.52 -17.31
CA HIS A 64 -14.52 6.19 -18.50
C HIS A 64 -14.73 7.71 -18.33
N LYS A 65 -14.52 8.22 -17.11
CA LYS A 65 -14.70 9.63 -16.80
C LYS A 65 -13.48 10.44 -17.25
N SER A 66 -13.73 11.53 -17.94
CA SER A 66 -12.71 12.53 -18.25
C SER A 66 -12.19 13.20 -16.95
N PHE A 67 -11.04 13.90 -17.05
CA PHE A 67 -10.52 14.69 -15.95
C PHE A 67 -11.58 15.63 -15.36
N LYS A 68 -12.32 16.33 -16.22
CA LYS A 68 -13.35 17.28 -15.81
C LYS A 68 -14.49 16.61 -15.04
N GLU A 69 -14.96 15.48 -15.51
CA GLU A 69 -16.07 14.74 -14.89
C GLU A 69 -15.68 14.11 -13.56
N TYR A 70 -14.42 13.69 -13.43
CA TYR A 70 -13.99 13.00 -12.22
C TYR A 70 -13.37 13.92 -11.17
N PHE A 71 -12.53 14.88 -11.54
CA PHE A 71 -11.78 15.71 -10.59
C PHE A 71 -12.36 17.10 -10.35
N ILE A 72 -13.25 17.61 -11.21
CA ILE A 72 -13.87 18.93 -11.02
C ILE A 72 -15.25 18.75 -10.37
N ASP A 73 -15.51 19.49 -9.30
CA ASP A 73 -16.81 19.50 -8.63
C ASP A 73 -17.79 20.51 -9.32
N GLU A 74 -19.05 20.53 -8.85
CA GLU A 74 -20.10 21.42 -9.38
C GLU A 74 -19.76 22.91 -9.23
N ASN A 75 -18.85 23.25 -8.32
CA ASN A 75 -18.35 24.61 -8.09
C ASN A 75 -17.07 24.94 -8.89
N GLY A 76 -16.67 24.07 -9.83
CA GLY A 76 -15.46 24.23 -10.63
C GLY A 76 -14.14 23.99 -9.86
N ARG A 77 -14.19 23.42 -8.64
CA ARG A 77 -13.00 23.17 -7.81
C ARG A 77 -12.40 21.82 -8.11
N ILE A 78 -11.07 21.76 -8.21
CA ILE A 78 -10.35 20.50 -8.35
C ILE A 78 -10.36 19.76 -7.00
N ARG A 79 -10.84 18.51 -7.02
CA ARG A 79 -10.97 17.62 -5.86
C ARG A 79 -10.18 16.33 -6.08
N GLY A 80 -9.83 15.69 -5.00
CA GLY A 80 -9.13 14.41 -4.99
C GLY A 80 -7.71 14.51 -4.45
N ILE A 81 -7.14 13.33 -4.23
CA ILE A 81 -5.77 13.15 -3.74
C ILE A 81 -5.02 12.19 -4.68
N ILE A 82 -3.72 12.32 -4.74
CA ILE A 82 -2.85 11.39 -5.44
C ILE A 82 -2.81 10.07 -4.67
N THR A 83 -3.20 8.97 -5.30
CA THR A 83 -3.10 7.62 -4.73
C THR A 83 -1.77 6.98 -5.07
N THR A 84 -1.30 7.18 -6.31
CA THR A 84 0.02 6.73 -6.79
C THR A 84 0.47 7.69 -7.89
N CYS A 85 1.79 7.87 -8.04
CA CYS A 85 2.37 8.65 -9.13
C CYS A 85 3.64 7.99 -9.66
N SER A 86 3.90 8.20 -10.95
CA SER A 86 5.07 7.67 -11.66
C SER A 86 6.37 8.31 -11.16
N TYR A 87 7.49 7.67 -11.42
CA TYR A 87 8.81 8.22 -11.06
C TYR A 87 9.09 9.55 -11.78
N GLU A 88 8.61 9.70 -13.00
CA GLU A 88 8.68 10.96 -13.75
C GLU A 88 7.94 12.08 -13.02
N ALA A 89 6.76 11.80 -12.46
CA ALA A 89 6.01 12.77 -11.65
C ALA A 89 6.69 13.06 -10.31
N ARG A 90 7.30 12.05 -9.67
CA ARG A 90 8.06 12.20 -8.42
C ARG A 90 9.25 13.14 -8.57
N LYS A 91 9.90 13.21 -9.74
CA LYS A 91 10.99 14.16 -10.03
C LYS A 91 10.55 15.62 -9.92
N PHE A 92 9.26 15.92 -10.13
CA PHE A 92 8.67 17.24 -9.92
C PHE A 92 8.17 17.48 -8.48
N GLY A 93 8.40 16.54 -7.57
CA GLY A 93 7.96 16.63 -6.17
C GLY A 93 6.54 16.15 -5.91
N VAL A 94 5.86 15.56 -6.90
CA VAL A 94 4.53 14.95 -6.70
C VAL A 94 4.64 13.73 -5.78
N LYS A 95 3.75 13.63 -4.78
CA LYS A 95 3.77 12.56 -3.77
C LYS A 95 2.37 11.99 -3.55
N THR A 96 2.32 10.74 -3.10
CA THR A 96 1.10 10.10 -2.60
C THR A 96 0.50 10.91 -1.45
N ALA A 97 -0.83 10.95 -1.37
CA ALA A 97 -1.65 11.74 -0.45
C ALA A 97 -1.66 13.26 -0.70
N MET A 98 -0.88 13.79 -1.64
CA MET A 98 -0.94 15.19 -2.07
C MET A 98 -2.28 15.49 -2.75
N SER A 99 -2.79 16.71 -2.61
CA SER A 99 -4.00 17.11 -3.33
C SER A 99 -3.74 17.18 -4.85
N VAL A 100 -4.74 16.82 -5.66
CA VAL A 100 -4.62 16.91 -7.13
C VAL A 100 -4.27 18.33 -7.58
N ASN A 101 -4.85 19.34 -6.93
CA ASN A 101 -4.58 20.76 -7.25
C ASN A 101 -3.10 21.12 -7.00
N GLU A 102 -2.53 20.67 -5.88
CA GLU A 102 -1.13 20.90 -5.55
C GLU A 102 -0.20 20.16 -6.52
N ALA A 103 -0.52 18.89 -6.84
CA ALA A 103 0.25 18.09 -7.79
C ALA A 103 0.33 18.74 -9.17
N LEU A 104 -0.78 19.29 -9.66
CA LEU A 104 -0.83 20.01 -10.95
C LEU A 104 -0.05 21.33 -10.94
N ARG A 105 0.05 22.01 -9.78
CA ARG A 105 0.93 23.19 -9.64
C ARG A 105 2.40 22.80 -9.73
N LEU A 106 2.80 21.70 -9.11
CA LEU A 106 4.19 21.21 -9.15
C LEU A 106 4.57 20.66 -10.52
N CYS A 107 3.64 19.98 -11.18
CA CYS A 107 3.85 19.38 -12.48
C CYS A 107 2.68 19.71 -13.43
N PRO A 108 2.74 20.88 -14.14
CA PRO A 108 1.66 21.28 -15.06
C PRO A 108 1.39 20.29 -16.20
N LYS A 109 2.39 19.47 -16.56
CA LYS A 109 2.26 18.42 -17.59
C LYS A 109 1.76 17.08 -17.04
N LEU A 110 1.37 17.02 -15.76
CA LEU A 110 0.93 15.79 -15.11
C LEU A 110 -0.33 15.24 -15.76
N LYS A 111 -0.24 14.03 -16.28
CA LYS A 111 -1.40 13.27 -16.79
C LYS A 111 -2.13 12.66 -15.59
N MET A 112 -3.32 13.15 -15.31
CA MET A 112 -4.17 12.63 -14.23
C MET A 112 -5.15 11.60 -14.78
N ILE A 113 -5.25 10.45 -14.14
CA ILE A 113 -6.13 9.33 -14.53
C ILE A 113 -7.01 8.95 -13.34
N PRO A 114 -8.33 8.75 -13.54
CA PRO A 114 -9.20 8.13 -12.55
C PRO A 114 -8.77 6.68 -12.27
N PRO A 115 -9.00 6.14 -11.04
CA PRO A 115 -8.53 4.80 -10.70
C PRO A 115 -9.35 3.70 -11.36
N ASN A 116 -8.67 2.65 -11.81
CA ASN A 116 -9.24 1.42 -12.34
C ASN A 116 -9.03 0.26 -11.36
N TYR A 117 -9.73 0.27 -10.23
CA TYR A 117 -9.51 -0.73 -9.19
C TYR A 117 -9.79 -2.16 -9.63
N SER A 118 -10.64 -2.38 -10.64
CA SER A 118 -10.89 -3.72 -11.20
C SER A 118 -9.65 -4.29 -11.88
N LEU A 119 -8.96 -3.47 -12.68
CA LEU A 119 -7.69 -3.83 -13.32
C LEU A 119 -6.61 -4.12 -12.25
N TYR A 120 -6.53 -3.26 -11.22
CA TYR A 120 -5.52 -3.44 -10.17
C TYR A 120 -5.74 -4.72 -9.37
N ASP A 121 -7.00 -5.05 -9.04
CA ASP A 121 -7.36 -6.31 -8.39
C ASP A 121 -7.02 -7.52 -9.29
N GLU A 122 -7.31 -7.44 -10.58
CA GLU A 122 -7.01 -8.49 -11.55
C GLU A 122 -5.50 -8.75 -11.68
N LEU A 123 -4.70 -7.70 -11.92
CA LEU A 123 -3.25 -7.82 -12.07
C LEU A 123 -2.57 -8.30 -10.79
N SER A 124 -3.02 -7.83 -9.63
CA SER A 124 -2.53 -8.31 -8.34
C SER A 124 -2.80 -9.81 -8.12
N ASN A 125 -3.98 -10.30 -8.52
CA ASN A 125 -4.31 -11.72 -8.45
C ASN A 125 -3.50 -12.54 -9.46
N LYS A 126 -3.31 -12.07 -10.69
CA LYS A 126 -2.45 -12.73 -11.69
C LYS A 126 -1.00 -12.86 -11.19
N LEU A 127 -0.47 -11.79 -10.59
CA LEU A 127 0.87 -11.85 -9.99
C LEU A 127 0.92 -12.87 -8.85
N LYS A 128 -0.10 -12.91 -7.99
CA LYS A 128 -0.19 -13.93 -6.94
C LYS A 128 -0.17 -15.33 -7.52
N ASP A 129 -1.02 -15.62 -8.52
CA ASP A 129 -1.12 -16.94 -9.16
C ASP A 129 0.19 -17.34 -9.87
N LEU A 130 0.93 -16.37 -10.41
CA LEU A 130 2.25 -16.60 -10.99
C LEU A 130 3.26 -16.99 -9.88
N LEU A 131 3.31 -16.23 -8.80
CA LEU A 131 4.23 -16.48 -7.69
C LEU A 131 3.95 -17.82 -7.00
N GLU A 132 2.69 -18.23 -6.85
CA GLU A 132 2.30 -19.52 -6.27
C GLU A 132 2.82 -20.74 -7.07
N LYS A 133 3.13 -20.55 -8.37
CA LYS A 133 3.74 -21.59 -9.21
C LYS A 133 5.27 -21.66 -9.07
N GLU A 134 5.90 -20.55 -8.72
CA GLU A 134 7.36 -20.41 -8.75
C GLU A 134 8.00 -20.55 -7.37
N VAL A 135 7.25 -20.30 -6.29
CA VAL A 135 7.79 -20.31 -4.92
C VAL A 135 6.89 -21.10 -3.98
N PRO A 136 7.48 -21.86 -3.02
CA PRO A 136 6.71 -22.76 -2.16
C PRO A 136 5.79 -22.03 -1.17
N LEU A 137 6.19 -20.86 -0.69
CA LEU A 137 5.43 -20.11 0.32
C LEU A 137 5.41 -18.64 -0.01
N ILE A 138 4.20 -18.07 -0.14
CA ILE A 138 3.99 -16.64 -0.36
C ILE A 138 3.04 -16.05 0.66
N GLU A 139 3.26 -14.78 1.00
CA GLU A 139 2.32 -13.92 1.71
C GLU A 139 2.00 -12.72 0.83
N GLN A 140 0.76 -12.56 0.44
CA GLN A 140 0.29 -11.31 -0.16
C GLN A 140 0.10 -10.27 0.96
N TYR A 141 1.07 -9.37 1.08
CA TYR A 141 1.09 -8.36 2.14
C TYR A 141 0.15 -7.19 1.84
N SER A 142 0.16 -6.71 0.61
CA SER A 142 -0.77 -5.70 0.09
C SER A 142 -1.23 -6.05 -1.33
N ILE A 143 -1.88 -5.14 -2.03
CA ILE A 143 -2.29 -5.33 -3.42
C ILE A 143 -1.10 -5.39 -4.39
N ASP A 144 0.05 -4.85 -4.00
CA ASP A 144 1.27 -4.67 -4.80
C ASP A 144 2.53 -5.26 -4.16
N GLU A 145 2.43 -5.78 -2.93
CA GLU A 145 3.57 -6.30 -2.19
C GLU A 145 3.39 -7.78 -1.83
N PHE A 146 4.45 -8.56 -2.07
CA PHE A 146 4.49 -9.98 -1.78
C PHE A 146 5.78 -10.36 -1.06
N PHE A 147 5.66 -11.25 -0.08
CA PHE A 147 6.80 -11.92 0.52
C PHE A 147 6.83 -13.37 0.09
N CYS A 148 8.02 -13.85 -0.27
CA CYS A 148 8.28 -15.23 -0.63
C CYS A 148 9.32 -15.81 0.32
N ASP A 149 9.03 -16.95 0.92
CA ASP A 149 10.02 -17.73 1.66
C ASP A 149 10.57 -18.81 0.74
N VAL A 150 11.83 -18.67 0.38
CA VAL A 150 12.56 -19.60 -0.49
C VAL A 150 13.59 -20.43 0.30
N SER A 151 13.49 -20.44 1.63
CA SER A 151 14.39 -21.17 2.52
C SER A 151 14.34 -22.67 2.20
N GLY A 152 15.50 -23.26 1.93
CA GLY A 152 15.62 -24.68 1.56
C GLY A 152 15.15 -25.04 0.15
N TYR A 153 14.62 -24.07 -0.61
CA TYR A 153 14.21 -24.25 -2.00
C TYR A 153 15.26 -23.71 -2.98
N ILE A 154 15.79 -22.52 -2.72
CA ILE A 154 16.86 -21.89 -3.50
C ILE A 154 18.09 -21.73 -2.61
N LYS A 155 19.28 -22.08 -3.13
CA LYS A 155 20.54 -21.86 -2.44
C LYS A 155 20.91 -20.37 -2.45
N GLU A 156 21.75 -19.98 -1.49
CA GLU A 156 22.12 -18.57 -1.34
C GLU A 156 22.93 -18.02 -2.54
N ASP A 157 23.77 -18.86 -3.14
CA ASP A 157 24.54 -18.55 -4.33
C ASP A 157 23.69 -18.43 -5.61
N GLU A 158 22.54 -19.10 -5.67
CA GLU A 158 21.60 -19.08 -6.80
C GLU A 158 20.52 -18.00 -6.67
N ILE A 159 20.42 -17.31 -5.49
CA ILE A 159 19.28 -16.45 -5.17
C ILE A 159 19.14 -15.23 -6.09
N LEU A 160 20.26 -14.66 -6.55
CA LEU A 160 20.25 -13.53 -7.46
C LEU A 160 19.78 -13.93 -8.86
N GLU A 161 20.21 -15.08 -9.35
CA GLU A 161 19.77 -15.63 -10.64
C GLU A 161 18.25 -15.90 -10.59
N PHE A 162 17.78 -16.52 -9.52
CA PHE A 162 16.35 -16.75 -9.33
C PHE A 162 15.54 -15.44 -9.26
N ALA A 163 16.05 -14.41 -8.59
CA ALA A 163 15.39 -13.12 -8.55
C ALA A 163 15.33 -12.45 -9.93
N HIS A 164 16.38 -12.57 -10.74
CA HIS A 164 16.38 -12.10 -12.13
C HIS A 164 15.38 -12.88 -12.98
N PHE A 165 15.30 -14.20 -12.82
CA PHE A 165 14.30 -15.04 -13.47
C PHE A 165 12.88 -14.60 -13.12
N LEU A 166 12.55 -14.44 -11.83
CA LEU A 166 11.21 -13.98 -11.40
C LEU A 166 10.87 -12.62 -11.99
N LYS A 167 11.81 -11.68 -11.91
CA LYS A 167 11.62 -10.32 -12.43
C LYS A 167 11.33 -10.33 -13.92
N LYS A 168 12.12 -11.07 -14.71
CA LYS A 168 11.91 -11.20 -16.13
C LYS A 168 10.56 -11.84 -16.44
N LYS A 169 10.24 -12.94 -15.77
CA LYS A 169 8.98 -13.67 -15.97
C LYS A 169 7.75 -12.79 -15.71
N ILE A 170 7.78 -12.01 -14.61
CA ILE A 170 6.68 -11.10 -14.28
C ILE A 170 6.54 -10.00 -15.33
N LEU A 171 7.65 -9.45 -15.81
CA LEU A 171 7.63 -8.44 -16.87
C LEU A 171 7.09 -9.02 -18.18
N ASP A 172 7.55 -10.20 -18.57
CA ASP A 172 7.16 -10.85 -19.85
C ASP A 172 5.68 -11.27 -19.84
N GLU A 173 5.16 -11.80 -18.72
CA GLU A 173 3.79 -12.32 -18.63
C GLU A 173 2.75 -11.25 -18.24
N LEU A 174 3.13 -10.27 -17.42
CA LEU A 174 2.19 -9.28 -16.85
C LEU A 174 2.48 -7.84 -17.25
N ASP A 175 3.64 -7.58 -17.90
CA ASP A 175 4.10 -6.23 -18.26
C ASP A 175 4.19 -5.28 -17.05
N LEU A 176 4.52 -5.83 -15.88
CA LEU A 176 4.65 -5.09 -14.62
C LEU A 176 6.12 -4.97 -14.21
N PRO A 177 6.66 -3.75 -14.08
CA PRO A 177 7.97 -3.53 -13.51
C PRO A 177 7.94 -3.78 -12.00
N ILE A 178 8.88 -4.55 -11.48
CA ILE A 178 8.98 -4.84 -10.06
C ILE A 178 10.38 -4.56 -9.51
N SER A 179 10.40 -4.18 -8.24
CA SER A 179 11.62 -4.11 -7.44
C SER A 179 11.67 -5.26 -6.44
N ILE A 180 12.84 -5.87 -6.30
CA ILE A 180 13.05 -7.07 -5.48
C ILE A 180 14.10 -6.80 -4.41
N GLY A 181 13.74 -7.03 -3.15
CA GLY A 181 14.67 -7.04 -2.03
C GLY A 181 14.85 -8.45 -1.47
N ILE A 182 16.10 -8.81 -1.18
CA ILE A 182 16.47 -10.15 -0.70
C ILE A 182 17.27 -10.01 0.58
N ALA A 183 16.88 -10.76 1.61
CA ALA A 183 17.60 -10.83 2.88
C ALA A 183 17.27 -12.11 3.67
N SER A 184 17.94 -12.29 4.80
CA SER A 184 17.71 -13.46 5.68
C SER A 184 16.37 -13.44 6.40
N THR A 185 15.72 -12.28 6.51
CA THR A 185 14.42 -12.13 7.18
C THR A 185 13.44 -11.29 6.39
N LYS A 186 12.16 -11.49 6.67
CA LYS A 186 11.03 -10.81 6.03
C LYS A 186 11.16 -9.28 6.06
N TYR A 187 11.43 -8.70 7.22
CA TYR A 187 11.47 -7.23 7.35
C TYR A 187 12.72 -6.61 6.71
N LEU A 188 13.83 -7.33 6.75
CA LEU A 188 15.05 -6.89 6.06
C LEU A 188 14.92 -6.99 4.55
N SER A 189 14.25 -8.04 4.01
CA SER A 189 13.99 -8.11 2.57
C SER A 189 13.11 -6.94 2.08
N LYS A 190 12.09 -6.55 2.88
CA LYS A 190 11.30 -5.34 2.56
C LYS A 190 12.15 -4.07 2.58
N LEU A 191 13.06 -3.93 3.54
CA LEU A 191 13.99 -2.80 3.56
C LEU A 191 14.87 -2.79 2.30
N MET A 192 15.39 -3.95 1.87
CA MET A 192 16.20 -4.05 0.66
C MET A 192 15.43 -3.64 -0.59
N THR A 193 14.13 -3.90 -0.66
CA THR A 193 13.31 -3.47 -1.80
C THR A 193 13.31 -1.94 -1.97
N GLU A 194 13.31 -1.16 -0.89
CA GLU A 194 13.39 0.30 -0.99
C GLU A 194 14.71 0.77 -1.63
N TYR A 195 15.80 0.02 -1.42
CA TYR A 195 17.10 0.28 -2.06
C TYR A 195 17.22 -0.35 -3.46
N ALA A 196 16.29 -1.20 -3.85
CA ALA A 196 16.18 -1.76 -5.19
C ALA A 196 15.39 -0.86 -6.15
N LYS A 197 14.50 0.01 -5.63
CA LYS A 197 13.63 0.89 -6.43
C LYS A 197 14.43 1.97 -7.17
N PRO A 198 14.06 2.30 -8.41
CA PRO A 198 13.06 1.63 -9.24
C PRO A 198 13.63 0.44 -10.00
N ASN A 199 12.79 -0.54 -10.25
CA ASN A 199 13.01 -1.65 -11.19
C ASN A 199 14.36 -2.37 -10.99
N GLY A 200 14.80 -2.53 -9.73
CA GLY A 200 16.08 -3.12 -9.38
C GLY A 200 15.95 -4.41 -8.56
N ILE A 201 17.10 -4.99 -8.25
CA ILE A 201 17.25 -6.10 -7.31
C ILE A 201 18.32 -5.70 -6.30
N LYS A 202 18.05 -5.88 -5.01
CA LYS A 202 19.01 -5.64 -3.93
C LYS A 202 19.08 -6.84 -3.01
N TYR A 203 20.26 -7.43 -2.93
CA TYR A 203 20.61 -8.47 -1.99
C TYR A 203 21.67 -7.97 -1.01
N VAL A 204 21.53 -8.29 0.24
CA VAL A 204 22.55 -8.09 1.27
C VAL A 204 22.62 -9.34 2.15
N SER A 205 23.81 -9.91 2.29
CA SER A 205 24.05 -11.11 3.10
C SER A 205 23.79 -10.85 4.59
N SER A 206 23.58 -11.91 5.38
CA SER A 206 23.43 -11.76 6.84
C SER A 206 24.68 -11.18 7.50
N GLN A 207 25.86 -11.40 6.93
CA GLN A 207 27.13 -10.91 7.48
C GLN A 207 27.29 -9.40 7.22
N ASP A 208 26.90 -8.92 6.04
CA ASP A 208 27.03 -7.52 5.64
C ASP A 208 25.87 -6.64 6.12
N MET A 209 24.74 -7.25 6.49
CA MET A 209 23.52 -6.53 6.89
C MET A 209 23.71 -5.53 8.02
N PRO A 210 24.47 -5.83 9.12
CA PRO A 210 24.71 -4.87 10.19
C PRO A 210 25.44 -3.62 9.70
N GLU A 211 26.45 -3.77 8.87
CA GLU A 211 27.22 -2.66 8.32
C GLU A 211 26.41 -1.86 7.32
N PHE A 212 25.70 -2.56 6.38
CA PHE A 212 24.85 -1.90 5.40
C PHE A 212 23.76 -1.02 6.03
N THR A 213 23.19 -1.47 7.16
CA THR A 213 22.03 -0.80 7.78
C THR A 213 22.40 0.15 8.92
N LYS A 214 23.67 0.30 9.29
CA LYS A 214 24.09 1.05 10.48
C LYS A 214 23.63 2.51 10.47
N ASP A 215 23.71 3.18 9.33
CA ASP A 215 23.43 4.60 9.17
C ASP A 215 22.01 4.86 8.58
N ILE A 216 21.22 3.80 8.37
CA ILE A 216 19.86 3.95 7.84
C ILE A 216 18.97 4.60 8.90
N PRO A 217 18.28 5.72 8.56
CA PRO A 217 17.32 6.35 9.46
C PRO A 217 16.20 5.40 9.89
N ILE A 218 15.81 5.47 11.16
CA ILE A 218 14.78 4.57 11.74
C ILE A 218 13.42 4.68 11.02
N GLU A 219 13.06 5.85 10.49
CA GLU A 219 11.83 6.08 9.74
C GLU A 219 11.71 5.28 8.45
N ASN A 220 12.82 4.80 7.91
CA ASN A 220 12.84 3.97 6.70
C ASN A 220 12.52 2.50 6.99
N PHE A 221 12.44 2.12 8.28
CA PHE A 221 12.18 0.73 8.64
C PHE A 221 10.68 0.45 8.81
N SER A 222 10.19 -0.58 8.12
CA SER A 222 8.78 -0.98 8.17
C SER A 222 8.35 -1.33 9.60
N GLY A 223 7.29 -0.67 10.08
CA GLY A 223 6.77 -0.82 11.43
C GLY A 223 7.19 0.30 12.39
N ILE A 224 8.07 1.21 12.00
CA ILE A 224 8.38 2.42 12.76
C ILE A 224 7.55 3.59 12.21
N GLY A 225 6.35 3.76 12.74
CA GLY A 225 5.50 4.91 12.40
C GLY A 225 5.90 6.18 13.15
N LYS A 226 5.27 7.32 12.80
CA LYS A 226 5.59 8.66 13.32
C LYS A 226 5.73 8.71 14.84
N ALA A 227 4.75 8.21 15.59
CA ALA A 227 4.77 8.24 17.07
C ALA A 227 5.92 7.43 17.66
N LEU A 228 6.24 6.26 17.08
CA LEU A 228 7.37 5.44 17.54
C LEU A 228 8.70 6.09 17.15
N CYS A 229 8.80 6.69 15.98
CA CYS A 229 9.96 7.46 15.55
C CYS A 229 10.26 8.63 16.51
N GLU A 230 9.25 9.43 16.87
CA GLU A 230 9.39 10.52 17.85
C GLU A 230 9.83 9.99 19.21
N LYS A 231 9.25 8.87 19.68
CA LYS A 231 9.67 8.22 20.93
C LYS A 231 11.13 7.79 20.88
N LEU A 232 11.58 7.14 19.81
CA LEU A 232 12.97 6.68 19.63
C LEU A 232 13.96 7.85 19.61
N LYS A 233 13.62 8.92 18.87
CA LYS A 233 14.44 10.15 18.84
C LYS A 233 14.59 10.78 20.23
N GLY A 234 13.59 10.68 21.09
CA GLY A 234 13.67 11.09 22.50
C GLY A 234 14.69 10.30 23.34
N TYR A 235 15.10 9.12 22.88
CA TYR A 235 16.20 8.32 23.46
C TYR A 235 17.52 8.46 22.68
N ASN A 236 17.65 9.46 21.80
CA ASN A 236 18.79 9.63 20.90
C ASN A 236 19.03 8.45 19.93
N ILE A 237 17.98 7.72 19.59
CA ILE A 237 18.02 6.63 18.61
C ILE A 237 17.52 7.17 17.28
N ASN A 238 18.42 7.33 16.30
CA ASN A 238 18.14 7.94 15.01
C ASN A 238 18.34 6.96 13.85
N THR A 239 19.16 5.93 14.04
CA THR A 239 19.51 4.95 13.01
C THR A 239 19.20 3.52 13.45
N LEU A 240 19.18 2.60 12.47
CA LEU A 240 19.03 1.16 12.79
C LEU A 240 20.26 0.63 13.54
N GLY A 241 21.43 1.21 13.32
CA GLY A 241 22.63 0.92 14.10
C GLY A 241 22.46 1.29 15.58
N ASP A 242 21.80 2.41 15.88
CA ASP A 242 21.52 2.79 17.27
C ASP A 242 20.56 1.80 17.95
N ILE A 243 19.56 1.29 17.22
CA ILE A 243 18.68 0.23 17.75
C ILE A 243 19.51 -0.98 18.18
N ARG A 244 20.44 -1.45 17.32
CA ARG A 244 21.29 -2.62 17.62
C ARG A 244 22.15 -2.43 18.85
N LYS A 245 22.67 -1.22 19.08
CA LYS A 245 23.51 -0.90 20.24
C LYS A 245 22.73 -0.83 21.56
N ASN A 246 21.42 -0.65 21.52
CA ASN A 246 20.58 -0.36 22.69
C ASN A 246 19.65 -1.52 23.08
N GLN A 247 20.09 -2.78 22.97
CA GLN A 247 19.31 -3.98 23.27
C GLN A 247 18.55 -3.90 24.61
N LYS A 248 19.22 -3.49 25.68
CA LYS A 248 18.63 -3.41 27.03
C LYS A 248 17.40 -2.51 27.08
N LEU A 249 17.42 -1.37 26.37
CA LEU A 249 16.30 -0.45 26.28
C LEU A 249 15.09 -1.12 25.60
N PHE A 250 15.31 -1.79 24.47
CA PHE A 250 14.22 -2.46 23.75
C PHE A 250 13.63 -3.62 24.54
N TYR A 251 14.45 -4.35 25.27
CA TYR A 251 13.98 -5.44 26.11
C TYR A 251 13.17 -4.92 27.32
N SER A 252 13.47 -3.72 27.85
CA SER A 252 12.66 -3.10 28.89
C SER A 252 11.24 -2.73 28.43
N TRP A 253 11.02 -2.56 27.12
CA TRP A 253 9.68 -2.34 26.55
C TRP A 253 8.89 -3.62 26.32
N GLN A 254 9.38 -4.74 26.87
CA GLN A 254 8.76 -6.06 26.78
C GLN A 254 8.51 -6.48 25.31
N LYS A 255 7.40 -7.19 25.05
CA LYS A 255 7.11 -7.82 23.77
C LYS A 255 7.27 -6.86 22.57
N SER A 256 6.74 -5.65 22.64
CA SER A 256 6.79 -4.71 21.51
C SER A 256 8.20 -4.22 21.19
N GLY A 257 9.03 -4.00 22.23
CA GLY A 257 10.41 -3.61 22.04
C GLY A 257 11.28 -4.77 21.55
N ILE A 258 11.11 -5.94 22.14
CA ILE A 258 11.83 -7.16 21.75
C ILE A 258 11.52 -7.50 20.29
N ASP A 259 10.25 -7.44 19.87
CA ASP A 259 9.85 -7.70 18.49
C ASP A 259 10.51 -6.71 17.51
N LEU A 260 10.53 -5.41 17.85
CA LEU A 260 11.20 -4.41 17.03
C LEU A 260 12.70 -4.66 16.92
N TYR A 261 13.36 -4.87 18.07
CA TYR A 261 14.81 -5.17 18.12
C TYR A 261 15.15 -6.39 17.26
N ASN A 262 14.40 -7.48 17.43
CA ASN A 262 14.63 -8.72 16.68
C ASN A 262 14.45 -8.51 15.16
N ARG A 263 13.45 -7.74 14.73
CA ARG A 263 13.22 -7.42 13.31
C ARG A 263 14.38 -6.63 12.69
N VAL A 264 14.89 -5.63 13.42
CA VAL A 264 16.03 -4.80 12.97
C VAL A 264 17.32 -5.61 12.93
N CYS A 265 17.52 -6.48 13.93
CA CYS A 265 18.71 -7.33 14.02
C CYS A 265 18.66 -8.56 13.11
N GLY A 266 17.52 -8.85 12.47
CA GLY A 266 17.37 -10.08 11.70
C GLY A 266 17.30 -11.35 12.56
N ILE A 267 16.86 -11.21 13.81
CA ILE A 267 16.73 -12.29 14.77
C ILE A 267 15.25 -12.63 14.91
N ARG A 268 14.83 -13.82 14.47
CA ARG A 268 13.43 -14.31 14.58
C ARG A 268 12.40 -13.51 13.77
N ASP A 269 11.22 -14.10 13.66
CA ASP A 269 10.02 -13.65 12.96
C ASP A 269 10.07 -13.82 11.42
N ASN A 270 10.29 -15.08 11.04
CA ASN A 270 10.33 -15.50 9.64
C ASN A 270 9.03 -16.19 9.20
N LYS A 271 7.93 -16.10 9.98
CA LYS A 271 6.67 -16.71 9.57
C LYS A 271 5.89 -15.83 8.61
N LEU A 272 5.63 -16.36 7.42
CA LEU A 272 4.68 -15.75 6.50
C LEU A 272 3.24 -16.00 6.99
N THR A 273 2.41 -14.98 6.83
CA THR A 273 0.97 -15.09 7.09
C THR A 273 0.26 -15.40 5.78
N ILE A 274 0.15 -16.69 5.44
CA ILE A 274 -0.40 -17.16 4.16
C ILE A 274 -1.89 -16.76 4.03
N GLN A 275 -2.65 -16.88 5.12
CA GLN A 275 -4.06 -16.46 5.16
C GLN A 275 -4.26 -15.45 6.27
N ARG A 276 -4.70 -14.25 5.90
CA ARG A 276 -5.10 -13.23 6.86
C ARG A 276 -6.61 -13.23 7.02
N GLU A 277 -7.06 -13.47 8.24
CA GLU A 277 -8.44 -13.18 8.60
C GLU A 277 -8.66 -11.67 8.70
N ARG A 278 -9.69 -11.19 8.03
CA ARG A 278 -10.06 -9.78 8.11
C ARG A 278 -10.67 -9.47 9.47
N LYS A 279 -10.02 -8.58 10.22
CA LYS A 279 -10.43 -8.21 11.59
C LYS A 279 -11.57 -7.19 11.64
N SER A 280 -11.79 -6.43 10.58
CA SER A 280 -12.82 -5.39 10.52
C SER A 280 -13.29 -5.14 9.09
N LEU A 281 -14.53 -4.72 8.96
CA LEU A 281 -15.11 -4.18 7.74
C LEU A 281 -15.58 -2.75 8.01
N GLY A 282 -15.28 -1.83 7.13
CA GLY A 282 -15.63 -0.43 7.28
C GLY A 282 -15.98 0.23 5.95
N ILE A 283 -16.79 1.26 6.02
CA ILE A 283 -17.07 2.17 4.90
C ILE A 283 -16.99 3.59 5.41
N GLY A 284 -16.32 4.45 4.68
CA GLY A 284 -16.21 5.87 5.01
C GLY A 284 -16.36 6.74 3.77
N ARG A 285 -16.80 7.98 3.97
CA ARG A 285 -16.87 9.02 2.93
C ARG A 285 -16.48 10.36 3.52
N SER A 286 -15.73 11.13 2.73
CA SER A 286 -15.46 12.53 3.00
C SER A 286 -16.32 13.38 2.08
N PHE A 287 -16.93 14.42 2.63
CA PHE A 287 -17.81 15.34 1.92
C PHE A 287 -17.67 16.74 2.54
N ASP A 288 -18.16 17.77 1.84
CA ASP A 288 -18.20 19.12 2.38
C ASP A 288 -19.10 19.19 3.62
N VAL A 289 -18.89 20.21 4.46
CA VAL A 289 -19.59 20.35 5.74
C VAL A 289 -21.11 20.29 5.52
N VAL A 290 -21.78 19.46 6.33
CA VAL A 290 -23.23 19.32 6.33
C VAL A 290 -23.76 19.80 7.67
N PHE A 291 -24.56 20.85 7.65
CA PHE A 291 -25.17 21.46 8.86
C PHE A 291 -26.50 20.81 9.24
N ASP A 292 -27.23 20.25 8.27
CA ASP A 292 -28.51 19.59 8.52
C ASP A 292 -28.30 18.21 9.18
N ARG A 293 -28.82 18.06 10.39
CA ARG A 293 -28.79 16.82 11.16
C ARG A 293 -29.52 15.67 10.45
N ASN A 294 -30.62 15.96 9.76
CA ASN A 294 -31.38 14.94 9.05
C ASN A 294 -30.58 14.40 7.86
N GLU A 295 -29.86 15.26 7.15
CA GLU A 295 -28.98 14.84 6.06
C GLU A 295 -27.79 14.02 6.59
N VAL A 296 -27.16 14.41 7.70
CA VAL A 296 -26.13 13.58 8.34
C VAL A 296 -26.69 12.21 8.72
N ARG A 297 -27.87 12.15 9.34
CA ARG A 297 -28.55 10.88 9.70
C ARG A 297 -28.83 10.04 8.46
N ARG A 298 -29.33 10.64 7.39
CA ARG A 298 -29.58 9.97 6.10
C ARG A 298 -28.31 9.34 5.54
N ARG A 299 -27.20 10.07 5.53
CA ARG A 299 -25.90 9.57 5.06
C ARG A 299 -25.38 8.41 5.90
N VAL A 300 -25.45 8.51 7.22
CA VAL A 300 -25.09 7.41 8.12
C VAL A 300 -25.92 6.16 7.84
N MET A 301 -27.24 6.31 7.67
CA MET A 301 -28.12 5.19 7.35
C MET A 301 -27.76 4.52 6.02
N ILE A 302 -27.44 5.31 4.98
CA ILE A 302 -27.02 4.78 3.68
C ILE A 302 -25.70 4.00 3.82
N LEU A 303 -24.71 4.53 4.51
CA LEU A 303 -23.43 3.85 4.74
C LEU A 303 -23.63 2.58 5.56
N SER A 304 -24.48 2.61 6.58
CA SER A 304 -24.80 1.43 7.41
C SER A 304 -25.46 0.32 6.58
N ARG A 305 -26.41 0.66 5.70
CA ARG A 305 -27.03 -0.31 4.78
C ARG A 305 -26.02 -0.95 3.84
N TYR A 306 -25.08 -0.15 3.30
CA TYR A 306 -24.00 -0.65 2.46
C TYR A 306 -23.08 -1.60 3.23
N LEU A 307 -22.70 -1.23 4.45
CA LEU A 307 -21.87 -2.07 5.29
C LEU A 307 -22.57 -3.39 5.61
N SER A 308 -23.85 -3.34 5.95
CA SER A 308 -24.68 -4.54 6.21
C SER A 308 -24.75 -5.47 4.99
N PHE A 309 -24.84 -4.92 3.78
CA PHE A 309 -24.80 -5.71 2.56
C PHE A 309 -23.45 -6.44 2.40
N ILE A 310 -22.33 -5.75 2.64
CA ILE A 310 -20.99 -6.35 2.58
C ILE A 310 -20.85 -7.46 3.64
N ILE A 311 -21.26 -7.20 4.88
CA ILE A 311 -21.23 -8.17 5.99
C ILE A 311 -21.98 -9.45 5.62
N LYS A 312 -23.20 -9.33 5.08
CA LYS A 312 -23.99 -10.48 4.61
C LYS A 312 -23.29 -11.26 3.50
N LYS A 313 -22.70 -10.56 2.54
CA LYS A 313 -22.01 -11.18 1.40
C LYS A 313 -20.74 -11.90 1.83
N GLU A 314 -19.99 -11.34 2.77
CA GLU A 314 -18.80 -11.96 3.36
C GLU A 314 -19.15 -13.08 4.38
N LYS A 315 -20.44 -13.26 4.72
CA LYS A 315 -20.92 -14.28 5.67
C LYS A 315 -20.22 -14.19 7.04
N VAL A 316 -19.99 -12.97 7.52
CA VAL A 316 -19.34 -12.72 8.82
C VAL A 316 -20.33 -12.17 9.84
N ASN A 317 -20.10 -12.48 11.12
CA ASN A 317 -20.88 -11.97 12.24
C ASN A 317 -20.05 -11.00 13.07
N PRO A 318 -20.25 -9.67 12.94
CA PRO A 318 -19.50 -8.69 13.70
C PRO A 318 -19.85 -8.74 15.19
N LEU A 319 -18.83 -8.66 16.05
CA LEU A 319 -19.00 -8.60 17.52
C LEU A 319 -19.19 -7.17 18.03
N SER A 320 -18.76 -6.16 17.25
CA SER A 320 -18.89 -4.75 17.64
C SER A 320 -19.13 -3.87 16.42
N TYR A 321 -19.80 -2.75 16.67
CA TYR A 321 -20.11 -1.73 15.67
C TYR A 321 -19.62 -0.38 16.17
N SER A 322 -19.09 0.44 15.27
CA SER A 322 -18.71 1.81 15.58
C SER A 322 -19.05 2.75 14.43
N ILE A 323 -19.42 3.97 14.76
CA ILE A 323 -19.64 5.07 13.82
C ILE A 323 -18.69 6.18 14.22
N LEU A 324 -17.88 6.67 13.27
CA LEU A 324 -17.00 7.81 13.49
C LEU A 324 -17.45 8.98 12.63
N ILE A 325 -17.80 10.09 13.26
CA ILE A 325 -18.09 11.36 12.59
C ILE A 325 -16.96 12.33 12.88
N ARG A 326 -16.40 12.92 11.82
CA ARG A 326 -15.41 13.98 11.92
C ARG A 326 -16.10 15.30 11.58
N TYR A 327 -16.09 16.20 12.52
CA TYR A 327 -16.57 17.55 12.35
C TYR A 327 -15.50 18.46 11.76
N GLU A 328 -15.88 19.64 11.35
CA GLU A 328 -14.97 20.73 11.04
C GLU A 328 -13.99 20.96 12.20
N TYR A 329 -12.80 21.47 11.91
CA TYR A 329 -11.72 21.70 12.89
C TYR A 329 -11.17 20.45 13.59
N GLY A 330 -11.41 19.26 13.03
CA GLY A 330 -10.80 18.02 13.52
C GLY A 330 -11.46 17.38 14.76
N ILE A 331 -12.57 17.93 15.25
CA ILE A 331 -13.36 17.33 16.32
C ILE A 331 -13.93 15.99 15.85
N LYS A 332 -13.88 14.97 16.72
CA LYS A 332 -14.36 13.62 16.43
C LYS A 332 -15.40 13.20 17.47
N ALA A 333 -16.51 12.61 17.00
CA ALA A 333 -17.41 11.83 17.82
C ALA A 333 -17.37 10.36 17.38
N ARG A 334 -17.40 9.44 18.37
CA ARG A 334 -17.34 7.99 18.16
C ARG A 334 -18.50 7.33 18.88
#